data_469e2c769b0ad2a6c3c04138d78af730
#
_entry.id   469e2c769b0ad2a6c3c04138d78af730
#
_cell.length_a   1.000
_cell.length_b   1.000
_cell.length_c   1.000
_cell.angle_alpha   90.00
_cell.angle_beta   90.00
_cell.angle_gamma   90.00
#
_symmetry.space_group_name_H-M   'P 1'
#
loop_
_entity.id
_entity.type
_entity.pdbx_description
1 polymer ?
#
loop_
_entity_poly.entity_id
_entity_poly.type
_entity_poly.pdbx_seq_one_letter_code
_entity_poly.pdbx_strand_id
1 'polypeptide(L)'
;MIPSLEETDGRRARAVRTKAAIVAALLDLVREGSLAPTAKEIATRAGVAVRSIGQHFPSRENLFVAAAAEHARRARAGARDAVPVTGPVALRIERFVDARATELEETSALRRAASVITRSKAVSTAMARAAEERRKLTAAVFAAELADDAVTLDALDVASGGRVWDQLRVEMKLSVANAKRVMRRTVSALLARG
;
A
#
# COMPACT_ATOMS: atom_id res chain seq x y z
N MET A 1 -16.46 -26.80 32.73
CA MET A 1 -16.00 -25.50 33.28
C MET A 1 -15.99 -24.48 32.13
N ILE A 2 -16.93 -23.54 32.10
CA ILE A 2 -17.06 -22.50 31.06
C ILE A 2 -16.09 -21.38 31.46
N PRO A 3 -15.15 -20.94 30.59
CA PRO A 3 -14.24 -19.85 30.90
C PRO A 3 -15.02 -18.54 31.15
N SER A 4 -14.53 -17.74 32.12
CA SER A 4 -15.15 -16.47 32.47
C SER A 4 -15.06 -15.47 31.31
N LEU A 5 -15.98 -14.50 31.23
CA LEU A 5 -15.99 -13.44 30.20
C LEU A 5 -14.66 -12.67 30.18
N GLU A 6 -14.04 -12.41 31.33
CA GLU A 6 -12.75 -11.73 31.48
C GLU A 6 -11.56 -12.54 30.91
N GLU A 7 -11.55 -13.88 31.09
CA GLU A 7 -10.52 -14.75 30.52
C GLU A 7 -10.64 -14.83 28.98
N THR A 8 -11.85 -14.72 28.45
CA THR A 8 -12.12 -14.72 27.02
C THR A 8 -11.65 -13.40 26.38
N ASP A 9 -11.84 -12.28 27.08
CA ASP A 9 -11.42 -10.95 26.61
C ASP A 9 -9.90 -10.78 26.66
N GLY A 10 -9.24 -11.27 27.71
CA GLY A 10 -7.79 -11.30 27.81
C GLY A 10 -7.10 -12.16 26.74
N ARG A 11 -7.70 -13.31 26.39
CA ARG A 11 -7.23 -14.17 25.28
C ARG A 11 -7.38 -13.48 23.92
N ARG A 12 -8.52 -12.85 23.65
CA ARG A 12 -8.78 -12.08 22.43
C ARG A 12 -7.78 -10.92 22.28
N ALA A 13 -7.60 -10.13 23.32
CA ALA A 13 -6.67 -9.02 23.31
C ALA A 13 -5.21 -9.48 23.06
N ARG A 14 -4.80 -10.61 23.63
CA ARG A 14 -3.47 -11.22 23.36
C ARG A 14 -3.35 -11.68 21.91
N ALA A 15 -4.37 -12.35 21.36
CA ALA A 15 -4.39 -12.80 19.97
C ALA A 15 -4.29 -11.62 19.00
N VAL A 16 -4.98 -10.52 19.25
CA VAL A 16 -4.91 -9.29 18.44
C VAL A 16 -3.50 -8.69 18.49
N ARG A 17 -2.89 -8.57 19.68
CA ARG A 17 -1.51 -8.07 19.81
C ARG A 17 -0.50 -8.97 19.09
N THR A 18 -0.60 -10.27 19.22
CA THR A 18 0.28 -11.23 18.54
C THR A 18 0.14 -11.11 17.02
N LYS A 19 -1.08 -11.03 16.50
CA LYS A 19 -1.35 -10.84 15.08
C LYS A 19 -0.73 -9.54 14.56
N ALA A 20 -0.88 -8.44 15.30
CA ALA A 20 -0.29 -7.15 14.96
C ALA A 20 1.25 -7.18 14.97
N ALA A 21 1.86 -7.85 15.96
CA ALA A 21 3.32 -8.01 16.05
C ALA A 21 3.88 -8.81 14.86
N ILE A 22 3.22 -9.89 14.43
CA ILE A 22 3.62 -10.68 13.26
C ILE A 22 3.55 -9.85 11.98
N VAL A 23 2.48 -9.06 11.79
CA VAL A 23 2.34 -8.17 10.63
C VAL A 23 3.41 -7.08 10.63
N ALA A 24 3.68 -6.45 11.78
CA ALA A 24 4.73 -5.45 11.91
C ALA A 24 6.10 -6.03 11.57
N ALA A 25 6.43 -7.21 12.10
CA ALA A 25 7.69 -7.91 11.82
C ALA A 25 7.90 -8.21 10.32
N LEU A 26 6.84 -8.65 9.62
CA LEU A 26 6.91 -8.83 8.17
C LEU A 26 7.20 -7.50 7.46
N LEU A 27 6.49 -6.42 7.80
CA LEU A 27 6.68 -5.11 7.19
C LEU A 27 8.09 -4.57 7.41
N ASP A 28 8.67 -4.77 8.60
CA ASP A 28 10.03 -4.34 8.93
C ASP A 28 11.08 -5.12 8.13
N LEU A 29 10.98 -6.46 8.07
CA LEU A 29 11.90 -7.30 7.29
C LEU A 29 11.86 -6.96 5.80
N VAL A 30 10.67 -6.72 5.26
CA VAL A 30 10.51 -6.32 3.85
C VAL A 30 11.10 -4.93 3.61
N ARG A 31 10.95 -3.99 4.52
CA ARG A 31 11.54 -2.64 4.44
C ARG A 31 13.08 -2.71 4.49
N GLU A 32 13.63 -3.63 5.26
CA GLU A 32 15.07 -3.92 5.34
C GLU A 32 15.63 -4.65 4.11
N GLY A 33 14.78 -4.98 3.12
CA GLY A 33 15.19 -5.54 1.83
C GLY A 33 14.95 -7.04 1.67
N SER A 34 14.38 -7.74 2.65
CA SER A 34 14.01 -9.15 2.50
C SER A 34 12.80 -9.29 1.57
N LEU A 35 13.01 -9.81 0.36
CA LEU A 35 11.91 -10.05 -0.60
C LEU A 35 11.08 -11.30 -0.26
N ALA A 36 11.64 -12.20 0.56
CA ALA A 36 10.99 -13.47 0.88
C ALA A 36 11.24 -13.89 2.36
N PRO A 37 10.85 -13.08 3.36
CA PRO A 37 11.10 -13.41 4.77
C PRO A 37 10.54 -14.78 5.14
N THR A 38 11.33 -15.59 5.82
CA THR A 38 10.89 -16.91 6.29
C THR A 38 10.02 -16.79 7.54
N ALA A 39 9.23 -17.81 7.83
CA ALA A 39 8.44 -17.87 9.07
C ALA A 39 9.33 -17.77 10.32
N LYS A 40 10.54 -18.31 10.29
CA LYS A 40 11.51 -18.22 11.39
C LYS A 40 11.98 -16.77 11.61
N GLU A 41 12.34 -16.05 10.56
CA GLU A 41 12.76 -14.65 10.66
C GLU A 41 11.62 -13.77 11.18
N ILE A 42 10.40 -13.96 10.66
CA ILE A 42 9.22 -13.21 11.10
C ILE A 42 8.93 -13.51 12.57
N ALA A 43 8.97 -14.79 13.00
CA ALA A 43 8.72 -15.18 14.39
C ALA A 43 9.76 -14.58 15.34
N THR A 44 11.05 -14.66 14.98
CA THR A 44 12.15 -14.06 15.75
C THR A 44 11.96 -12.55 15.90
N ARG A 45 11.67 -11.84 14.80
CA ARG A 45 11.43 -10.38 14.81
C ARG A 45 10.20 -10.01 15.62
N ALA A 46 9.13 -10.81 15.56
CA ALA A 46 7.88 -10.58 16.31
C ALA A 46 7.95 -10.97 17.78
N GLY A 47 9.01 -11.65 18.23
CA GLY A 47 9.11 -12.18 19.58
C GLY A 47 8.10 -13.29 19.89
N VAL A 48 7.76 -14.13 18.89
CA VAL A 48 6.76 -15.21 19.03
C VAL A 48 7.33 -16.55 18.59
N ALA A 49 6.69 -17.65 18.99
CA ALA A 49 7.04 -18.96 18.48
C ALA A 49 6.62 -19.11 17.00
N VAL A 50 7.39 -19.83 16.19
CA VAL A 50 7.08 -20.06 14.76
C VAL A 50 5.69 -20.63 14.55
N ARG A 51 5.24 -21.56 15.41
CA ARG A 51 3.88 -22.12 15.37
C ARG A 51 2.77 -21.08 15.49
N SER A 52 3.03 -19.95 16.17
CA SER A 52 2.06 -18.88 16.35
C SER A 52 1.71 -18.21 15.01
N ILE A 53 2.65 -18.19 14.06
CA ILE A 53 2.38 -17.65 12.72
C ILE A 53 1.27 -18.46 12.05
N GLY A 54 1.41 -19.81 12.00
CA GLY A 54 0.39 -20.69 11.41
C GLY A 54 -0.96 -20.66 12.14
N GLN A 55 -0.96 -20.42 13.46
CA GLN A 55 -2.20 -20.26 14.23
C GLN A 55 -2.96 -18.96 13.87
N HIS A 56 -2.25 -17.88 13.53
CA HIS A 56 -2.86 -16.59 13.21
C HIS A 56 -3.05 -16.37 11.71
N PHE A 57 -2.24 -17.01 10.87
CA PHE A 57 -2.25 -16.87 9.42
C PHE A 57 -2.18 -18.25 8.77
N PRO A 58 -3.32 -18.76 8.24
CA PRO A 58 -3.39 -20.10 7.63
C PRO A 58 -2.40 -20.28 6.46
N SER A 59 -2.02 -19.21 5.80
CA SER A 59 -1.02 -19.24 4.74
C SER A 59 -0.16 -17.97 4.76
N ARG A 60 0.95 -18.01 4.03
CA ARG A 60 1.83 -16.86 3.83
C ARG A 60 1.10 -15.71 3.12
N GLU A 61 0.26 -16.05 2.17
CA GLU A 61 -0.57 -15.11 1.42
C GLU A 61 -1.51 -14.33 2.35
N ASN A 62 -2.16 -15.02 3.30
CA ASN A 62 -3.01 -14.36 4.29
C ASN A 62 -2.24 -13.35 5.15
N LEU A 63 -0.98 -13.66 5.49
CA LEU A 63 -0.12 -12.71 6.19
C LEU A 63 0.22 -11.48 5.32
N PHE A 64 0.54 -11.68 4.05
CA PHE A 64 0.80 -10.57 3.11
C PHE A 64 -0.44 -9.70 2.87
N VAL A 65 -1.63 -10.31 2.74
CA VAL A 65 -2.91 -9.57 2.65
C VAL A 65 -3.15 -8.73 3.91
N ALA A 66 -2.90 -9.30 5.08
CA ALA A 66 -3.03 -8.58 6.34
C ALA A 66 -2.02 -7.43 6.46
N ALA A 67 -0.78 -7.63 5.99
CA ALA A 67 0.25 -6.59 5.96
C ALA A 67 -0.13 -5.46 5.00
N ALA A 68 -0.66 -5.78 3.82
CA ALA A 68 -1.14 -4.78 2.86
C ALA A 68 -2.34 -3.99 3.43
N ALA A 69 -3.27 -4.65 4.11
CA ALA A 69 -4.42 -4.00 4.75
C ALA A 69 -3.99 -3.06 5.89
N GLU A 70 -3.07 -3.49 6.73
CA GLU A 70 -2.52 -2.66 7.82
C GLU A 70 -1.77 -1.45 7.27
N HIS A 71 -0.97 -1.67 6.23
CA HIS A 71 -0.26 -0.58 5.55
C HIS A 71 -1.24 0.44 4.97
N ALA A 72 -2.26 -0.02 4.23
CA ALA A 72 -3.30 0.85 3.68
C ALA A 72 -4.09 1.60 4.77
N ARG A 73 -4.28 0.99 5.94
CA ARG A 73 -4.90 1.64 7.11
C ARG A 73 -4.05 2.80 7.64
N ARG A 74 -2.73 2.58 7.77
CA ARG A 74 -1.77 3.62 8.22
C ARG A 74 -1.71 4.78 7.23
N ALA A 75 -1.60 4.47 5.94
CA ALA A 75 -1.59 5.49 4.89
C ALA A 75 -2.86 6.36 4.91
N ARG A 76 -4.04 5.74 5.07
CA ARG A 76 -5.30 6.48 5.18
C ARG A 76 -5.41 7.34 6.45
N ALA A 77 -4.84 6.90 7.55
CA ALA A 77 -4.82 7.68 8.78
C ALA A 77 -3.96 8.96 8.65
N GLY A 78 -2.90 8.91 7.82
CA GLY A 78 -2.04 10.07 7.54
C GLY A 78 -2.51 10.96 6.38
N ALA A 79 -3.38 10.46 5.49
CA ALA A 79 -3.72 11.11 4.21
C ALA A 79 -5.12 11.75 4.18
N ARG A 80 -5.90 11.70 5.27
CA ARG A 80 -7.31 12.15 5.26
C ARG A 80 -7.54 13.60 4.82
N ASP A 81 -6.52 14.46 4.90
CA ASP A 81 -6.61 15.88 4.54
C ASP A 81 -5.59 16.30 3.46
N ALA A 82 -4.92 15.36 2.79
CA ALA A 82 -3.71 15.68 2.04
C ALA A 82 -3.96 16.08 0.57
N VAL A 83 -5.05 15.65 -0.07
CA VAL A 83 -5.30 15.91 -1.50
C VAL A 83 -6.64 16.62 -1.68
N PRO A 84 -6.61 17.93 -1.99
CA PRO A 84 -7.84 18.69 -2.24
C PRO A 84 -8.49 18.23 -3.55
N VAL A 85 -9.82 18.17 -3.57
CA VAL A 85 -10.64 17.88 -4.76
C VAL A 85 -11.13 19.16 -5.45
N THR A 86 -10.90 20.32 -4.84
CA THR A 86 -11.28 21.64 -5.35
C THR A 86 -10.08 22.59 -5.36
N GLY A 87 -10.22 23.73 -6.04
CA GLY A 87 -9.17 24.73 -6.14
C GLY A 87 -8.29 24.59 -7.40
N PRO A 88 -7.22 25.37 -7.50
CA PRO A 88 -6.36 25.38 -8.69
C PRO A 88 -5.78 24.02 -9.04
N VAL A 89 -5.89 23.62 -10.31
CA VAL A 89 -5.40 22.31 -10.78
C VAL A 89 -3.92 22.08 -10.47
N ALA A 90 -3.08 23.12 -10.57
CA ALA A 90 -1.67 23.03 -10.25
C ALA A 90 -1.41 22.61 -8.80
N LEU A 91 -2.18 23.14 -7.85
CA LEU A 91 -2.10 22.74 -6.43
C LEU A 91 -2.60 21.31 -6.21
N ARG A 92 -3.70 20.92 -6.89
CA ARG A 92 -4.23 19.56 -6.80
C ARG A 92 -3.23 18.54 -7.35
N ILE A 93 -2.58 18.83 -8.48
CA ILE A 93 -1.51 17.99 -9.04
C ILE A 93 -0.34 17.86 -8.05
N GLU A 94 0.11 18.97 -7.47
CA GLU A 94 1.21 18.95 -6.50
C GLU A 94 0.89 18.03 -5.31
N ARG A 95 -0.25 18.26 -4.66
CA ARG A 95 -0.68 17.48 -3.50
C ARG A 95 -0.94 16.01 -3.85
N PHE A 96 -1.55 15.74 -5.01
CA PHE A 96 -1.74 14.39 -5.51
C PHE A 96 -0.41 13.65 -5.69
N VAL A 97 0.56 14.27 -6.37
CA VAL A 97 1.87 13.66 -6.59
C VAL A 97 2.61 13.43 -5.27
N ASP A 98 2.54 14.36 -4.33
CA ASP A 98 3.18 14.23 -3.03
C ASP A 98 2.59 13.07 -2.23
N ALA A 99 1.27 12.99 -2.14
CA ALA A 99 0.58 11.89 -1.45
C ALA A 99 0.86 10.53 -2.12
N ARG A 100 0.84 10.49 -3.45
CA ARG A 100 1.15 9.27 -4.22
C ARG A 100 2.59 8.82 -4.01
N ALA A 101 3.56 9.72 -4.09
CA ALA A 101 4.96 9.39 -3.88
C ALA A 101 5.20 8.83 -2.47
N THR A 102 4.61 9.43 -1.44
CA THR A 102 4.69 8.94 -0.07
C THR A 102 4.13 7.51 0.04
N GLU A 103 2.91 7.28 -0.45
CA GLU A 103 2.29 5.94 -0.45
C GLU A 103 3.15 4.93 -1.22
N LEU A 104 3.69 5.32 -2.38
CA LEU A 104 4.47 4.43 -3.24
C LEU A 104 5.84 4.08 -2.64
N GLU A 105 6.53 5.02 -1.99
CA GLU A 105 7.78 4.72 -1.24
C GLU A 105 7.50 3.73 -0.12
N GLU A 106 6.48 3.98 0.68
CA GLU A 106 6.12 3.13 1.80
C GLU A 106 5.71 1.71 1.35
N THR A 107 5.00 1.58 0.21
CA THR A 107 4.50 0.28 -0.29
C THR A 107 5.45 -0.46 -1.21
N SER A 108 6.47 0.21 -1.77
CA SER A 108 7.35 -0.34 -2.82
C SER A 108 7.96 -1.70 -2.42
N ALA A 109 8.56 -1.78 -1.24
CA ALA A 109 9.17 -3.00 -0.76
C ALA A 109 8.15 -4.14 -0.60
N LEU A 110 6.97 -3.86 -0.03
CA LEU A 110 5.90 -4.85 0.15
C LEU A 110 5.34 -5.34 -1.20
N ARG A 111 5.17 -4.44 -2.17
CA ARG A 111 4.72 -4.80 -3.52
C ARG A 111 5.72 -5.72 -4.21
N ARG A 112 7.02 -5.40 -4.14
CA ARG A 112 8.09 -6.26 -4.69
C ARG A 112 8.12 -7.61 -4.01
N ALA A 113 8.06 -7.67 -2.69
CA ALA A 113 8.00 -8.94 -1.96
C ALA A 113 6.75 -9.75 -2.32
N ALA A 114 5.59 -9.12 -2.43
CA ALA A 114 4.36 -9.77 -2.84
C ALA A 114 4.44 -10.34 -4.26
N SER A 115 5.06 -9.65 -5.21
CA SER A 115 5.20 -10.13 -6.60
C SER A 115 6.07 -11.39 -6.75
N VAL A 116 7.03 -11.57 -5.85
CA VAL A 116 7.91 -12.77 -5.83
C VAL A 116 7.18 -13.98 -5.22
N ILE A 117 6.28 -13.74 -4.25
CA ILE A 117 5.73 -14.81 -3.42
C ILE A 117 4.43 -15.38 -3.97
N THR A 118 3.62 -14.60 -4.70
CA THR A 118 2.23 -14.98 -4.87
C THR A 118 1.66 -14.82 -6.27
N ARG A 119 1.16 -15.95 -6.79
CA ARG A 119 0.05 -16.00 -7.75
C ARG A 119 -1.30 -16.23 -7.03
N SER A 120 -1.43 -15.75 -5.79
CA SER A 120 -2.60 -16.02 -4.95
C SER A 120 -3.78 -15.12 -5.33
N LYS A 121 -4.97 -15.72 -5.49
CA LYS A 121 -6.23 -15.01 -5.73
C LYS A 121 -6.53 -13.99 -4.63
N ALA A 122 -6.22 -14.31 -3.36
CA ALA A 122 -6.45 -13.41 -2.24
C ALA A 122 -5.60 -12.12 -2.36
N VAL A 123 -4.32 -12.25 -2.74
CA VAL A 123 -3.43 -11.10 -2.95
C VAL A 123 -3.87 -10.29 -4.16
N SER A 124 -4.19 -10.93 -5.29
CA SER A 124 -4.65 -10.21 -6.48
C SER A 124 -5.97 -9.45 -6.22
N THR A 125 -6.90 -10.05 -5.48
CA THR A 125 -8.15 -9.38 -5.07
C THR A 125 -7.88 -8.18 -4.16
N ALA A 126 -6.97 -8.28 -3.19
CA ALA A 126 -6.61 -7.17 -2.32
C ALA A 126 -5.95 -6.03 -3.10
N MET A 127 -5.07 -6.36 -4.05
CA MET A 127 -4.43 -5.39 -4.94
C MET A 127 -5.44 -4.71 -5.87
N ALA A 128 -6.40 -5.45 -6.43
CA ALA A 128 -7.46 -4.89 -7.28
C ALA A 128 -8.35 -3.91 -6.50
N ARG A 129 -8.73 -4.25 -5.27
CA ARG A 129 -9.47 -3.33 -4.40
C ARG A 129 -8.70 -2.04 -4.12
N ALA A 130 -7.42 -2.16 -3.78
CA ALA A 130 -6.59 -0.98 -3.55
C ALA A 130 -6.44 -0.12 -4.82
N ALA A 131 -6.35 -0.73 -6.00
CA ALA A 131 -6.32 -0.03 -7.27
C ALA A 131 -7.64 0.72 -7.53
N GLU A 132 -8.78 0.08 -7.29
CA GLU A 132 -10.11 0.68 -7.43
C GLU A 132 -10.30 1.91 -6.53
N GLU A 133 -9.89 1.82 -5.26
CA GLU A 133 -9.97 2.96 -4.33
C GLU A 133 -9.08 4.12 -4.78
N ARG A 134 -7.89 3.82 -5.31
CA ARG A 134 -7.01 4.86 -5.86
C ARG A 134 -7.61 5.52 -7.09
N ARG A 135 -8.19 4.72 -8.00
CA ARG A 135 -8.86 5.21 -9.19
C ARG A 135 -10.00 6.17 -8.85
N LYS A 136 -10.83 5.84 -7.85
CA LYS A 136 -11.90 6.72 -7.36
C LYS A 136 -11.34 8.04 -6.83
N LEU A 137 -10.24 7.99 -6.08
CA LEU A 137 -9.58 9.21 -5.61
C LEU A 137 -9.05 10.06 -6.76
N THR A 138 -8.36 9.45 -7.73
CA THR A 138 -7.84 10.14 -8.93
C THR A 138 -8.98 10.80 -9.70
N ALA A 139 -10.08 10.08 -9.93
CA ALA A 139 -11.28 10.63 -10.58
C ALA A 139 -11.89 11.80 -9.82
N ALA A 140 -11.99 11.70 -8.49
CA ALA A 140 -12.53 12.78 -7.67
C ALA A 140 -11.63 14.03 -7.65
N VAL A 141 -10.30 13.84 -7.58
CA VAL A 141 -9.33 14.95 -7.57
C VAL A 141 -9.35 15.72 -8.89
N PHE A 142 -9.53 15.04 -10.02
CA PHE A 142 -9.44 15.64 -11.37
C PHE A 142 -10.77 15.60 -12.13
N ALA A 143 -11.91 15.54 -11.41
CA ALA A 143 -13.22 15.41 -12.04
C ALA A 143 -13.52 16.49 -13.10
N ALA A 144 -13.12 17.74 -12.83
CA ALA A 144 -13.34 18.85 -13.75
C ALA A 144 -12.51 18.74 -15.05
N GLU A 145 -11.26 18.27 -14.93
CA GLU A 145 -10.37 18.13 -16.07
C GLU A 145 -10.62 16.84 -16.86
N LEU A 146 -11.14 15.81 -16.22
CA LEU A 146 -11.45 14.54 -16.89
C LEU A 146 -12.70 14.63 -17.73
N ALA A 147 -13.71 15.40 -17.34
CA ALA A 147 -14.97 15.54 -18.07
C ALA A 147 -15.52 14.19 -18.61
N ASP A 148 -15.44 13.13 -17.78
CA ASP A 148 -15.80 11.74 -18.07
C ASP A 148 -14.88 11.01 -19.09
N ASP A 149 -13.71 11.57 -19.42
CA ASP A 149 -12.70 10.89 -20.25
C ASP A 149 -12.03 9.73 -19.49
N ALA A 150 -12.55 8.53 -19.73
CA ALA A 150 -12.04 7.30 -19.15
C ALA A 150 -10.60 6.97 -19.60
N VAL A 151 -10.20 7.38 -20.80
CA VAL A 151 -8.86 7.11 -21.35
C VAL A 151 -7.82 7.95 -20.62
N THR A 152 -8.11 9.24 -20.40
CA THR A 152 -7.24 10.10 -19.60
C THR A 152 -7.15 9.61 -18.14
N LEU A 153 -8.24 9.13 -17.56
CA LEU A 153 -8.22 8.51 -16.22
C LEU A 153 -7.34 7.25 -16.18
N ASP A 154 -7.42 6.38 -17.20
CA ASP A 154 -6.55 5.19 -17.32
C ASP A 154 -5.08 5.59 -17.43
N ALA A 155 -4.78 6.62 -18.23
CA ALA A 155 -3.42 7.14 -18.39
C ALA A 155 -2.87 7.72 -17.07
N LEU A 156 -3.68 8.42 -16.29
CA LEU A 156 -3.31 8.93 -14.96
C LEU A 156 -3.03 7.79 -13.97
N ASP A 157 -3.85 6.74 -13.97
CA ASP A 157 -3.65 5.55 -13.13
C ASP A 157 -2.32 4.84 -13.48
N VAL A 158 -2.00 4.71 -14.76
CA VAL A 158 -0.71 4.17 -15.21
C VAL A 158 0.44 5.08 -14.78
N ALA A 159 0.36 6.38 -15.09
CA ALA A 159 1.43 7.34 -14.83
C ALA A 159 1.73 7.50 -13.33
N SER A 160 0.72 7.37 -12.47
CA SER A 160 0.86 7.42 -11.01
C SER A 160 0.93 6.04 -10.36
N GLY A 161 1.08 4.98 -11.14
CA GLY A 161 1.07 3.59 -10.68
C GLY A 161 2.38 3.12 -10.06
N GLY A 162 2.29 2.05 -9.26
CA GLY A 162 3.46 1.51 -8.56
C GLY A 162 4.53 0.94 -9.48
N ARG A 163 4.17 0.42 -10.66
CA ARG A 163 5.15 -0.08 -11.64
C ARG A 163 5.99 1.04 -12.23
N VAL A 164 5.35 2.16 -12.61
CA VAL A 164 6.06 3.34 -13.11
C VAL A 164 6.95 3.92 -12.02
N TRP A 165 6.46 3.98 -10.78
CA TRP A 165 7.27 4.42 -9.64
C TRP A 165 8.49 3.53 -9.43
N ASP A 166 8.33 2.20 -9.43
CA ASP A 166 9.44 1.26 -9.28
C ASP A 166 10.44 1.40 -10.45
N GLN A 167 9.99 1.63 -11.68
CA GLN A 167 10.85 1.93 -12.81
C GLN A 167 11.69 3.19 -12.56
N LEU A 168 11.07 4.29 -12.15
CA LEU A 168 11.77 5.53 -11.84
C LEU A 168 12.80 5.37 -10.70
N ARG A 169 12.39 4.70 -9.61
CA ARG A 169 13.19 4.62 -8.39
C ARG A 169 14.23 3.49 -8.39
N VAL A 170 13.91 2.34 -8.95
CA VAL A 170 14.75 1.13 -8.89
C VAL A 170 15.57 0.97 -10.16
N GLU A 171 14.93 1.04 -11.34
CA GLU A 171 15.63 0.82 -12.62
C GLU A 171 16.44 2.06 -13.03
N MET A 172 15.79 3.24 -13.03
CA MET A 172 16.44 4.50 -13.40
C MET A 172 17.21 5.16 -12.25
N LYS A 173 17.10 4.64 -11.01
CA LYS A 173 17.80 5.13 -9.81
C LYS A 173 17.59 6.63 -9.52
N LEU A 174 16.44 7.18 -9.90
CA LEU A 174 16.14 8.58 -9.63
C LEU A 174 15.92 8.81 -8.12
N SER A 175 16.30 9.97 -7.62
CA SER A 175 15.89 10.39 -6.27
C SER A 175 14.37 10.55 -6.18
N VAL A 176 13.79 10.47 -4.97
CA VAL A 176 12.35 10.72 -4.76
C VAL A 176 11.92 12.05 -5.36
N ALA A 177 12.72 13.10 -5.16
CA ALA A 177 12.44 14.42 -5.71
C ALA A 177 12.37 14.42 -7.25
N ASN A 178 13.30 13.72 -7.92
CA ASN A 178 13.32 13.62 -9.37
C ASN A 178 12.16 12.76 -9.89
N ALA A 179 11.85 11.62 -9.24
CA ALA A 179 10.72 10.78 -9.59
C ALA A 179 9.37 11.54 -9.46
N LYS A 180 9.21 12.34 -8.40
CA LYS A 180 8.07 13.26 -8.24
C LYS A 180 7.98 14.28 -9.36
N ARG A 181 9.11 14.86 -9.79
CA ARG A 181 9.13 15.81 -10.92
C ARG A 181 8.67 15.16 -12.23
N VAL A 182 9.10 13.92 -12.49
CA VAL A 182 8.66 13.16 -13.67
C VAL A 182 7.16 12.91 -13.60
N MET A 183 6.66 12.35 -12.49
CA MET A 183 5.24 12.09 -12.30
C MET A 183 4.41 13.37 -12.45
N ARG A 184 4.82 14.48 -11.83
CA ARG A 184 4.12 15.77 -11.93
C ARG A 184 4.02 16.25 -13.38
N ARG A 185 5.13 16.19 -14.13
CA ARG A 185 5.14 16.60 -15.54
C ARG A 185 4.21 15.74 -16.39
N THR A 186 4.20 14.41 -16.16
CA THR A 186 3.33 13.48 -16.89
C THR A 186 1.87 13.76 -16.59
N VAL A 187 1.50 13.86 -15.30
CA VAL A 187 0.12 14.17 -14.88
C VAL A 187 -0.34 15.50 -15.44
N SER A 188 0.50 16.55 -15.36
CA SER A 188 0.17 17.87 -15.92
C SER A 188 -0.05 17.82 -17.45
N ALA A 189 0.77 17.05 -18.17
CA ALA A 189 0.64 16.93 -19.63
C ALA A 189 -0.63 16.16 -20.06
N LEU A 190 -1.05 15.15 -19.27
CA LEU A 190 -2.27 14.42 -19.51
C LEU A 190 -3.51 15.30 -19.29
N LEU A 191 -3.53 16.09 -18.23
CA LEU A 191 -4.65 16.98 -17.89
C LEU A 191 -4.71 18.27 -18.76
N ALA A 192 -3.63 18.65 -19.44
CA ALA A 192 -3.61 19.82 -20.33
C ALA A 192 -4.17 19.53 -21.72
N ARG A 193 -4.49 18.29 -22.05
CA ARG A 193 -4.99 17.87 -23.38
C ARG A 193 -6.52 17.65 -23.41
N GLY A 194 -7.20 17.76 -22.30
CA GLY A 194 -8.65 17.86 -22.19
C GLY A 194 -9.08 19.30 -22.17
#